data_7deca6b6cbcd6c841a63b833307389be
#
_entry.id   7deca6b6cbcd6c841a63b833307389be
#
_cell.length_a   1.000
_cell.length_b   1.000
_cell.length_c   1.000
_cell.angle_alpha   90.00
_cell.angle_beta   90.00
_cell.angle_gamma   90.00
#
_symmetry.space_group_name_H-M   'P 1'
#
loop_
_entity.id
_entity.type
_entity.pdbx_description
1 polymer ?
#
loop_
_entity_poly.entity_id
_entity_poly.type
_entity_poly.pdbx_seq_one_letter_code
_entity_poly.pdbx_strand_id
1 'polypeptide(L)'
;MFIFEKRTQVPVVIKNRNPKLASYILSQYGGPDGELGAALRYLSQRFSQTDKRAIAILTDIGTEELSHLEMIGSIVSQLTTGEGAKSFDRYGVGAYYMDHANAVYPANAGGVPFTAAYTQSKADPLADLHEDLA
;
A
#
# COMPACT_ATOMS: atom_id res chain seq x y z
N MET A 1 20.48 1.10 -3.26
CA MET A 1 20.11 1.73 -4.56
C MET A 1 18.74 1.24 -4.95
N PHE A 2 17.87 2.13 -5.37
CA PHE A 2 16.56 1.76 -5.89
C PHE A 2 16.66 1.52 -7.40
N ILE A 3 16.16 0.36 -7.87
CA ILE A 3 16.08 0.01 -9.29
C ILE A 3 14.62 -0.25 -9.61
N PHE A 4 14.08 0.47 -10.60
CA PHE A 4 12.71 0.29 -11.08
C PHE A 4 12.73 -0.36 -12.49
N GLU A 5 12.00 -1.45 -12.64
CA GLU A 5 11.67 -2.04 -13.94
C GLU A 5 10.21 -1.71 -14.29
N LYS A 6 9.94 -1.41 -15.56
CA LYS A 6 8.58 -1.07 -16.04
C LYS A 6 7.68 -2.30 -16.14
N ARG A 7 7.63 -3.12 -15.09
CA ARG A 7 6.77 -4.30 -14.99
C ARG A 7 6.49 -4.60 -13.52
N THR A 8 5.35 -5.19 -13.24
CA THR A 8 5.06 -5.71 -11.90
C THR A 8 5.88 -6.96 -11.62
N GLN A 9 6.15 -7.23 -10.34
CA GLN A 9 6.88 -8.43 -9.90
C GLN A 9 6.20 -9.72 -10.38
N VAL A 10 4.87 -9.74 -10.33
CA VAL A 10 4.03 -10.79 -10.88
C VAL A 10 3.01 -10.16 -11.84
N PRO A 11 2.72 -10.75 -13.00
CA PRO A 11 1.70 -10.22 -13.89
C PRO A 11 0.33 -10.09 -13.22
N VAL A 12 -0.28 -8.91 -13.32
CA VAL A 12 -1.63 -8.65 -12.81
C VAL A 12 -2.60 -8.55 -13.98
N VAL A 13 -3.49 -9.52 -14.10
CA VAL A 13 -4.50 -9.59 -15.18
C VAL A 13 -5.86 -9.89 -14.56
N ILE A 14 -6.74 -8.89 -14.53
CA ILE A 14 -8.11 -9.01 -14.04
C ILE A 14 -9.06 -9.13 -15.24
N LYS A 15 -9.74 -10.26 -15.34
CA LYS A 15 -10.65 -10.54 -16.46
C LYS A 15 -12.01 -9.84 -16.32
N ASN A 16 -12.49 -9.73 -15.09
CA ASN A 16 -13.81 -9.18 -14.80
C ASN A 16 -13.73 -8.06 -13.77
N ARG A 17 -14.39 -6.96 -14.04
CA ARG A 17 -14.57 -5.86 -13.09
C ARG A 17 -15.28 -6.33 -11.83
N ASN A 18 -14.88 -5.83 -10.68
CA ASN A 18 -15.52 -6.12 -9.40
C ASN A 18 -15.24 -4.99 -8.40
N PRO A 19 -16.06 -3.91 -8.43
CA PRO A 19 -15.89 -2.77 -7.52
C PRO A 19 -16.04 -3.16 -6.05
N LYS A 20 -16.84 -4.19 -5.76
CA LYS A 20 -16.96 -4.72 -4.40
C LYS A 20 -15.65 -5.30 -3.89
N LEU A 21 -14.95 -6.06 -4.72
CA LEU A 21 -13.64 -6.59 -4.36
C LEU A 21 -12.60 -5.46 -4.23
N ALA A 22 -12.65 -4.48 -5.13
CA ALA A 22 -11.80 -3.30 -5.03
C ALA A 22 -11.97 -2.57 -3.70
N SER A 23 -13.20 -2.47 -3.18
CA SER A 23 -13.46 -1.83 -1.88
C SER A 23 -12.77 -2.53 -0.71
N TYR A 24 -12.58 -3.84 -0.79
CA TYR A 24 -11.85 -4.58 0.25
C TYR A 24 -10.34 -4.43 0.11
N ILE A 25 -9.84 -4.34 -1.13
CA ILE A 25 -8.40 -4.33 -1.43
C ILE A 25 -7.81 -2.93 -1.31
N LEU A 26 -8.59 -1.87 -1.56
CA LEU A 26 -8.09 -0.50 -1.63
C LEU A 26 -7.35 -0.05 -0.35
N SER A 27 -7.83 -0.49 0.83
CA SER A 27 -7.17 -0.17 2.10
C SER A 27 -5.77 -0.78 2.24
N GLN A 28 -5.47 -1.83 1.47
CA GLN A 28 -4.11 -2.39 1.39
C GLN A 28 -3.17 -1.50 0.57
N TYR A 29 -3.69 -0.58 -0.21
CA TYR A 29 -2.85 0.40 -0.91
C TYR A 29 -2.39 1.52 0.03
N GLY A 30 -3.32 2.21 0.68
CA GLY A 30 -3.03 3.43 1.43
C GLY A 30 -3.60 3.47 2.86
N GLY A 31 -4.14 2.37 3.38
CA GLY A 31 -4.60 2.28 4.77
C GLY A 31 -3.45 2.10 5.78
N PRO A 32 -3.78 2.06 7.10
CA PRO A 32 -2.76 1.97 8.17
C PRO A 32 -1.87 0.74 8.06
N ASP A 33 -2.43 -0.39 7.64
CA ASP A 33 -1.76 -1.68 7.50
C ASP A 33 -1.56 -2.05 6.02
N GLY A 34 -1.52 -1.04 5.16
CA GLY A 34 -1.32 -1.22 3.73
C GLY A 34 0.15 -1.22 3.33
N GLU A 35 0.41 -1.57 2.07
CA GLU A 35 1.76 -1.74 1.52
C GLU A 35 2.59 -0.46 1.55
N LEU A 36 1.95 0.72 1.37
CA LEU A 36 2.65 2.00 1.47
C LEU A 36 3.18 2.23 2.90
N GLY A 37 2.35 1.96 3.90
CA GLY A 37 2.73 2.07 5.31
C GLY A 37 3.85 1.10 5.65
N ALA A 38 3.75 -0.14 5.21
CA ALA A 38 4.77 -1.17 5.41
C ALA A 38 6.12 -0.77 4.77
N ALA A 39 6.12 -0.35 3.51
CA ALA A 39 7.32 0.10 2.82
C ALA A 39 8.01 1.24 3.57
N LEU A 40 7.27 2.27 3.95
CA LEU A 40 7.83 3.42 4.66
C LEU A 40 8.30 3.06 6.06
N ARG A 41 7.61 2.15 6.76
CA ARG A 41 8.03 1.63 8.06
C ARG A 41 9.43 1.02 7.97
N TYR A 42 9.60 0.00 7.16
CA TYR A 42 10.88 -0.71 7.03
C TYR A 42 12.00 0.21 6.51
N LEU A 43 11.72 1.02 5.50
CA LEU A 43 12.69 1.95 4.93
C LEU A 43 13.08 3.08 5.88
N SER A 44 12.22 3.45 6.83
CA SER A 44 12.53 4.44 7.88
C SER A 44 13.29 3.81 9.03
N GLN A 45 12.86 2.65 9.51
CA GLN A 45 13.45 1.96 10.65
C GLN A 45 14.91 1.54 10.40
N ARG A 46 15.27 1.22 9.15
CA ARG A 46 16.64 0.85 8.81
C ARG A 46 17.70 1.90 9.21
N PHE A 47 17.32 3.18 9.29
CA PHE A 47 18.26 4.24 9.65
C PHE A 47 18.59 4.30 11.14
N SER A 48 17.78 3.70 12.00
CA SER A 48 18.03 3.57 13.44
C SER A 48 18.73 2.27 13.82
N GLN A 49 18.84 1.31 12.89
CA GLN A 49 19.50 0.03 13.16
C GLN A 49 21.02 0.16 13.18
N THR A 50 21.64 -0.61 14.07
CA THR A 50 23.12 -0.71 14.19
C THR A 50 23.68 -2.01 13.60
N ASP A 51 22.89 -3.07 13.54
CA ASP A 51 23.28 -4.35 12.92
C ASP A 51 23.11 -4.26 11.40
N LYS A 52 24.18 -4.48 10.68
CA LYS A 52 24.19 -4.43 9.20
C LYS A 52 23.26 -5.46 8.55
N ARG A 53 23.01 -6.59 9.22
CA ARG A 53 22.09 -7.63 8.72
C ARG A 53 20.65 -7.13 8.84
N ALA A 54 20.28 -6.50 9.97
CA ALA A 54 18.97 -5.89 10.15
C ALA A 54 18.73 -4.79 9.10
N ILE A 55 19.73 -3.92 8.88
CA ILE A 55 19.63 -2.88 7.83
C ILE A 55 19.41 -3.50 6.45
N ALA A 56 20.12 -4.57 6.11
CA ALA A 56 19.98 -5.24 4.83
C ALA A 56 18.58 -5.86 4.66
N ILE A 57 18.08 -6.55 5.68
CA ILE A 57 16.76 -7.18 5.67
C ILE A 57 15.66 -6.12 5.55
N LEU A 58 15.69 -5.07 6.37
CA LEU A 58 14.71 -3.99 6.32
C LEU A 58 14.72 -3.26 4.97
N THR A 59 15.89 -3.11 4.36
CA THR A 59 16.02 -2.53 3.03
C THR A 59 15.39 -3.42 1.96
N ASP A 60 15.66 -4.72 2.04
CA ASP A 60 15.15 -5.71 1.08
C ASP A 60 13.62 -5.82 1.17
N ILE A 61 13.10 -6.03 2.36
CA ILE A 61 11.64 -6.11 2.58
C ILE A 61 10.96 -4.79 2.20
N GLY A 62 11.48 -3.65 2.68
CA GLY A 62 10.86 -2.35 2.40
C GLY A 62 10.81 -2.00 0.91
N THR A 63 11.79 -2.41 0.12
CA THR A 63 11.77 -2.23 -1.34
C THR A 63 10.84 -3.22 -2.01
N GLU A 64 10.67 -4.43 -1.48
CA GLU A 64 9.70 -5.40 -1.95
C GLU A 64 8.26 -4.92 -1.74
N GLU A 65 7.97 -4.25 -0.61
CA GLU A 65 6.65 -3.67 -0.35
C GLU A 65 6.26 -2.58 -1.37
N LEU A 66 7.22 -1.87 -1.94
CA LEU A 66 6.93 -0.96 -3.07
C LEU A 66 6.47 -1.72 -4.32
N SER A 67 6.97 -2.94 -4.53
CA SER A 67 6.51 -3.83 -5.59
C SER A 67 5.07 -4.34 -5.32
N HIS A 68 4.77 -4.70 -4.08
CA HIS A 68 3.42 -5.07 -3.66
C HIS A 68 2.44 -3.91 -3.82
N LEU A 69 2.84 -2.70 -3.45
CA LEU A 69 2.05 -1.48 -3.65
C LEU A 69 1.66 -1.30 -5.11
N GLU A 70 2.60 -1.48 -6.05
CA GLU A 70 2.35 -1.40 -7.49
C GLU A 70 1.34 -2.46 -7.94
N MET A 71 1.47 -3.70 -7.45
CA MET A 71 0.54 -4.78 -7.78
C MET A 71 -0.86 -4.52 -7.23
N ILE A 72 -1.00 -4.08 -5.97
CA ILE A 72 -2.30 -3.72 -5.38
C ILE A 72 -2.95 -2.58 -6.17
N GLY A 73 -2.20 -1.54 -6.50
CA GLY A 73 -2.69 -0.44 -7.33
C GLY A 73 -3.19 -0.91 -8.70
N SER A 74 -2.45 -1.81 -9.34
CA SER A 74 -2.83 -2.40 -10.63
C SER A 74 -4.11 -3.25 -10.52
N ILE A 75 -4.27 -4.01 -9.45
CA ILE A 75 -5.47 -4.81 -9.16
C ILE A 75 -6.68 -3.87 -9.00
N VAL A 76 -6.59 -2.87 -8.13
CA VAL A 76 -7.69 -1.92 -7.89
C VAL A 76 -8.09 -1.19 -9.18
N SER A 77 -7.12 -0.71 -9.93
CA SER A 77 -7.34 -0.04 -11.22
C SER A 77 -8.11 -0.92 -12.19
N GLN A 78 -7.70 -2.18 -12.36
CA GLN A 78 -8.34 -3.11 -13.28
C GLN A 78 -9.74 -3.55 -12.79
N LEU A 79 -9.94 -3.70 -11.49
CA LEU A 79 -11.24 -4.05 -10.89
C LEU A 79 -12.28 -2.95 -11.07
N THR A 80 -11.87 -1.69 -11.18
CA THR A 80 -12.74 -0.51 -11.23
C THR A 80 -12.81 0.17 -12.60
N THR A 81 -12.10 -0.34 -13.60
CA THR A 81 -12.09 0.23 -14.95
C THR A 81 -13.51 0.41 -15.49
N GLY A 82 -13.88 1.66 -15.82
CA GLY A 82 -15.20 1.99 -16.39
C GLY A 82 -16.36 2.00 -15.40
N GLU A 83 -16.11 1.83 -14.10
CA GLU A 83 -17.13 2.00 -13.07
C GLU A 83 -17.42 3.49 -12.79
N GLY A 84 -18.62 3.77 -12.27
CA GLY A 84 -19.06 5.13 -11.95
C GLY A 84 -19.50 5.28 -10.50
N ALA A 85 -19.88 6.51 -10.12
CA ALA A 85 -20.24 6.90 -8.76
C ALA A 85 -21.24 5.94 -8.08
N LYS A 86 -22.27 5.49 -8.79
CA LYS A 86 -23.29 4.59 -8.23
C LYS A 86 -22.73 3.25 -7.75
N SER A 87 -21.74 2.71 -8.48
CA SER A 87 -21.06 1.48 -8.05
C SER A 87 -20.22 1.73 -6.80
N PHE A 88 -19.51 2.83 -6.76
CA PHE A 88 -18.67 3.17 -5.62
C PHE A 88 -19.48 3.45 -4.36
N ASP A 89 -20.59 4.18 -4.45
CA ASP A 89 -21.51 4.42 -3.33
C ASP A 89 -22.07 3.12 -2.78
N ARG A 90 -22.51 2.23 -3.67
CA ARG A 90 -23.10 0.94 -3.29
C ARG A 90 -22.15 0.07 -2.47
N TYR A 91 -20.84 0.17 -2.73
CA TYR A 91 -19.81 -0.65 -2.07
C TYR A 91 -19.01 0.09 -1.00
N GLY A 92 -19.48 1.27 -0.59
CA GLY A 92 -18.91 2.01 0.52
C GLY A 92 -17.57 2.73 0.24
N VAL A 93 -17.26 2.95 -1.04
CA VAL A 93 -16.06 3.70 -1.46
C VAL A 93 -16.40 5.04 -2.12
N GLY A 94 -17.63 5.53 -1.89
CA GLY A 94 -18.10 6.79 -2.47
C GLY A 94 -17.23 7.98 -2.11
N ALA A 95 -16.79 8.08 -0.85
CA ALA A 95 -15.91 9.16 -0.40
C ALA A 95 -14.57 9.16 -1.16
N TYR A 96 -13.97 7.99 -1.33
CA TYR A 96 -12.74 7.85 -2.13
C TYR A 96 -12.97 8.27 -3.58
N TYR A 97 -14.08 7.84 -4.20
CA TYR A 97 -14.42 8.17 -5.57
C TYR A 97 -14.65 9.67 -5.79
N MET A 98 -15.30 10.35 -4.84
CA MET A 98 -15.52 11.79 -4.89
C MET A 98 -14.23 12.59 -5.03
N ASP A 99 -13.18 12.17 -4.31
CA ASP A 99 -11.89 12.85 -4.31
C ASP A 99 -10.99 12.43 -5.46
N HIS A 100 -11.07 11.18 -5.92
CA HIS A 100 -10.04 10.59 -6.78
C HIS A 100 -10.59 9.96 -8.07
N ALA A 101 -11.89 9.84 -8.22
CA ALA A 101 -12.53 9.12 -9.33
C ALA A 101 -11.94 7.70 -9.48
N ASN A 102 -11.59 7.29 -10.70
CA ASN A 102 -11.02 5.96 -10.97
C ASN A 102 -9.49 5.91 -10.83
N ALA A 103 -8.86 6.97 -10.37
CA ALA A 103 -7.44 6.95 -10.07
C ALA A 103 -7.17 6.15 -8.79
N VAL A 104 -5.96 5.62 -8.66
CA VAL A 104 -5.53 4.92 -7.44
C VAL A 104 -4.65 5.85 -6.63
N TYR A 105 -5.12 6.21 -5.44
CA TYR A 105 -4.46 7.15 -4.56
C TYR A 105 -4.19 6.53 -3.18
N PRO A 106 -3.19 7.01 -2.44
CA PRO A 106 -2.87 6.49 -1.11
C PRO A 106 -3.91 6.95 -0.07
N ALA A 107 -5.04 6.26 -0.08
CA ALA A 107 -6.14 6.42 0.87
C ALA A 107 -6.76 5.04 1.15
N ASN A 108 -7.53 4.93 2.22
CA ASN A 108 -8.33 3.73 2.46
C ASN A 108 -9.67 3.79 1.70
N ALA A 109 -10.44 2.72 1.75
CA ALA A 109 -11.72 2.63 1.07
C ALA A 109 -12.76 3.67 1.57
N GLY A 110 -12.66 4.13 2.80
CA GLY A 110 -13.49 5.19 3.38
C GLY A 110 -13.08 6.60 2.96
N GLY A 111 -12.05 6.75 2.13
CA GLY A 111 -11.55 8.05 1.67
C GLY A 111 -10.59 8.73 2.64
N VAL A 112 -10.16 8.05 3.71
CA VAL A 112 -9.19 8.61 4.66
C VAL A 112 -7.80 8.56 4.03
N PRO A 113 -7.14 9.72 3.81
CA PRO A 113 -5.82 9.77 3.20
C PRO A 113 -4.76 9.04 4.04
N PHE A 114 -3.75 8.49 3.35
CA PHE A 114 -2.55 8.01 4.02
C PHE A 114 -1.91 9.14 4.82
N THR A 115 -1.38 8.80 5.98
CA THR A 115 -0.63 9.72 6.83
C THR A 115 0.68 9.09 7.29
N ALA A 116 1.72 9.90 7.42
CA ALA A 116 3.00 9.48 7.97
C ALA A 116 2.89 8.94 9.42
N ALA A 117 1.79 9.24 10.13
CA ALA A 117 1.49 8.67 11.44
C ALA A 117 1.33 7.14 11.41
N TYR A 118 1.05 6.55 10.25
CA TYR A 118 1.02 5.09 10.07
C TYR A 118 2.41 4.45 10.04
N THR A 119 3.45 5.25 9.88
CA THR A 119 4.83 4.77 9.90
C THR A 119 5.25 4.54 11.36
N GLN A 120 5.30 3.29 11.77
CA GLN A 120 5.60 2.87 13.13
C GLN A 120 7.13 2.80 13.33
N SER A 121 7.78 3.95 13.42
CA SER A 121 9.20 4.04 13.74
C SER A 121 9.41 4.89 14.99
N LYS A 122 10.07 4.33 15.98
CA LYS A 122 10.38 4.99 17.26
C LYS A 122 11.83 5.44 17.36
N ALA A 123 12.64 5.13 16.34
CA ALA A 123 14.09 5.29 16.38
C ALA A 123 14.78 4.47 17.50
N ASP A 124 14.10 3.43 17.96
CA ASP A 124 14.62 2.43 18.90
C ASP A 124 14.72 1.09 18.18
N PRO A 125 15.94 0.58 17.93
CA PRO A 125 16.11 -0.62 17.13
C PRO A 125 15.33 -1.85 17.61
N LEU A 126 15.21 -2.02 18.92
CA LEU A 126 14.52 -3.18 19.47
C LEU A 126 13.01 -3.02 19.42
N ALA A 127 12.49 -1.83 19.77
CA ALA A 127 11.06 -1.55 19.72
C ALA A 127 10.54 -1.62 18.28
N ASP A 128 11.29 -1.06 17.32
CA ASP A 128 10.92 -1.08 15.90
C ASP A 128 10.84 -2.51 15.36
N LEU A 129 11.82 -3.37 15.67
CA LEU A 129 11.80 -4.78 15.26
C LEU A 129 10.69 -5.59 15.96
N HIS A 130 10.30 -5.24 17.17
CA HIS A 130 9.15 -5.88 17.84
C HIS A 130 7.82 -5.51 17.16
N GLU A 131 7.67 -4.27 16.72
CA GLU A 131 6.48 -3.84 15.98
C GLU A 131 6.35 -4.51 14.60
N ASP A 132 7.47 -4.87 13.97
CA ASP A 132 7.48 -5.58 12.69
C ASP A 132 7.04 -7.06 12.82
N LEU A 133 7.09 -7.60 14.02
CA LEU A 133 6.70 -8.99 14.30
C LEU A 133 5.23 -9.13 14.77
N ALA A 134 4.56 -8.02 15.03
CA ALA A 134 3.19 -8.00 15.55
C ALA A 134 2.14 -7.98 14.43
#